data_60453312459bf91e24d4b40f9ffa543d
#
_entry.id   60453312459bf91e24d4b40f9ffa543d
#
_cell.length_a   1.000
_cell.length_b   1.000
_cell.length_c   1.000
_cell.angle_alpha   90.00
_cell.angle_beta   90.00
_cell.angle_gamma   90.00
#
_symmetry.space_group_name_H-M   'P 1'
#
loop_
_entity.id
_entity.type
_entity.pdbx_description
1 polymer ?
#
loop_
_entity_poly.entity_id
_entity_poly.type
_entity_poly.pdbx_seq_one_letter_code
_entity_poly.pdbx_strand_id
1 'polypeptide(L)' 'MEKTVGMIPGMEPDEWSNDACRGYVIMAMEDCGFSKKEIQRVVGQLYEVFDLNNVEDAKEKFYSSPY' A
#
# COMPACT_ATOMS: atom_id res chain seq x y z
N MET A 1 -9.28 3.74 -14.71
CA MET A 1 -9.38 4.29 -14.53
C MET A 1 -9.51 5.17 -13.96
N GLU A 2 -9.56 5.45 -13.55
CA GLU A 2 -9.62 6.18 -13.14
C GLU A 2 -9.90 7.19 -12.83
N LYS A 3 -10.02 7.58 -12.49
CA LYS A 3 -10.28 8.52 -12.30
C LYS A 3 -10.01 9.57 -11.59
N THR A 4 -9.75 9.89 -11.57
CA THR A 4 -9.26 11.01 -10.94
C THR A 4 -10.21 12.03 -10.56
N VAL A 5 -11.34 11.81 -10.90
CA VAL A 5 -12.40 12.64 -10.52
C VAL A 5 -12.55 12.65 -9.04
N GLY A 6 -13.07 13.68 -8.47
CA GLY A 6 -13.32 13.72 -7.05
C GLY A 6 -12.13 14.06 -6.24
N MET A 7 -11.17 14.66 -6.87
CA MET A 7 -10.03 15.09 -6.17
C MET A 7 -10.38 16.05 -5.07
N ILE A 8 -9.78 15.87 -3.92
CA ILE A 8 -10.00 16.74 -2.78
C ILE A 8 -9.17 17.99 -2.97
N PRO A 9 -9.76 19.18 -2.82
CA PRO A 9 -8.97 20.40 -2.95
C PRO A 9 -7.77 20.38 -2.01
N GLY A 10 -6.63 20.72 -2.55
CA GLY A 10 -5.41 20.76 -1.77
C GLY A 10 -4.70 19.42 -1.67
N MET A 11 -5.24 18.39 -2.31
CA MET A 11 -4.62 17.08 -2.27
C MET A 11 -4.34 16.61 -3.68
N GLU A 12 -3.14 16.10 -3.90
CA GLU A 12 -2.76 15.57 -5.19
C GLU A 12 -3.39 14.20 -5.38
N PRO A 13 -3.93 13.92 -6.57
CA PRO A 13 -4.59 12.62 -6.78
C PRO A 13 -3.61 11.46 -6.73
N ASP A 14 -2.36 11.70 -7.03
CA ASP A 14 -1.36 10.64 -7.01
C ASP A 14 -0.41 10.78 -5.85
N GLU A 15 -0.79 11.55 -4.85
CA GLU A 15 0.06 11.72 -3.69
C GLU A 15 0.16 10.42 -2.91
N TRP A 16 1.39 10.02 -2.66
CA TRP A 16 1.64 8.79 -1.91
C TRP A 16 1.55 9.04 -0.42
N SER A 17 1.01 8.07 0.29
CA SER A 17 1.03 8.10 1.75
C SER A 17 1.06 6.66 2.25
N ASN A 18 1.46 6.50 3.51
CA ASN A 18 1.46 5.18 4.10
C ASN A 18 0.04 4.62 4.21
N ASP A 19 -0.91 5.52 4.47
CA ASP A 19 -2.31 5.09 4.53
C ASP A 19 -2.80 4.62 3.17
N ALA A 20 -2.43 5.33 2.12
CA ALA A 20 -2.81 4.93 0.77
C ALA A 20 -2.21 3.56 0.43
N CYS A 21 -0.97 3.35 0.82
CA CYS A 21 -0.34 2.06 0.59
C CYS A 21 -1.07 0.94 1.31
N ARG A 22 -1.42 1.18 2.57
CA ARG A 22 -2.18 0.18 3.31
C ARG A 22 -3.50 -0.12 2.63
N GLY A 23 -4.15 0.92 2.10
CA GLY A 23 -5.40 0.73 1.37
C GLY A 23 -5.22 -0.13 0.13
N TYR A 24 -4.18 0.13 -0.64
CA TYR A 24 -3.88 -0.68 -1.81
C TYR A 24 -3.67 -2.15 -1.45
N VAL A 25 -2.94 -2.39 -0.37
CA VAL A 25 -2.68 -3.76 0.07
C VAL A 25 -3.98 -4.45 0.47
N ILE A 26 -4.82 -3.75 1.22
CA ILE A 26 -6.12 -4.30 1.62
C ILE A 26 -6.93 -4.69 0.39
N MET A 27 -7.03 -3.78 -0.58
CA MET A 27 -7.81 -4.04 -1.78
C MET A 27 -7.26 -5.25 -2.55
N ALA A 28 -5.94 -5.31 -2.69
CA ALA A 28 -5.32 -6.40 -3.42
C ALA A 28 -5.56 -7.73 -2.72
N MET A 29 -5.42 -7.74 -1.41
CA MET A 29 -5.61 -8.98 -0.66
C MET A 29 -7.07 -9.43 -0.67
N GLU A 30 -8.00 -8.48 -0.60
CA GLU A 30 -9.41 -8.82 -0.71
C GLU A 30 -9.71 -9.44 -2.08
N ASP A 31 -9.15 -8.84 -3.12
CA ASP A 31 -9.35 -9.35 -4.48
C ASP A 31 -8.78 -10.75 -4.64
N CYS A 32 -7.72 -11.06 -3.90
CA CYS A 32 -7.11 -12.38 -3.95
C CYS A 32 -7.79 -13.39 -3.03
N GLY A 33 -8.78 -12.96 -2.28
CA GLY A 33 -9.54 -13.88 -1.45
C GLY A 33 -8.94 -14.19 -0.09
N PHE A 34 -8.02 -13.36 0.38
CA PHE A 34 -7.46 -13.56 1.71
C PHE A 34 -8.50 -13.27 2.78
N SER A 35 -8.38 -13.96 3.90
CA SER A 35 -9.32 -13.79 5.00
C SER A 35 -9.07 -12.46 5.72
N LYS A 36 -10.07 -12.02 6.46
CA LYS A 36 -9.95 -10.81 7.23
C LYS A 36 -8.77 -10.89 8.20
N LYS A 37 -8.59 -12.04 8.82
CA LYS A 37 -7.50 -12.23 9.77
C LYS A 37 -6.13 -12.12 9.09
N GLU A 38 -6.02 -12.69 7.90
CA GLU A 38 -4.79 -12.61 7.14
C GLU A 38 -4.47 -11.19 6.74
N ILE A 39 -5.49 -10.47 6.29
CA ILE A 39 -5.31 -9.08 5.90
C ILE A 39 -4.86 -8.24 7.10
N GLN A 40 -5.48 -8.47 8.25
CA GLN A 40 -5.10 -7.75 9.46
C GLN A 40 -3.64 -7.99 9.84
N ARG A 41 -3.17 -9.22 9.67
CA ARG A 41 -1.78 -9.53 9.97
C ARG A 41 -0.82 -8.75 9.08
N VAL A 42 -1.11 -8.72 7.79
CA VAL A 42 -0.24 -8.03 6.84
C VAL A 42 -0.28 -6.52 7.07
N VAL A 43 -1.47 -5.98 7.23
CA VAL A 43 -1.61 -4.54 7.43
C VAL A 43 -0.93 -4.11 8.73
N GLY A 44 -1.05 -4.93 9.77
CA GLY A 44 -0.37 -4.63 11.03
C GLY A 44 1.14 -4.61 10.85
N GLN A 45 1.67 -5.55 10.05
CA GLN A 45 3.10 -5.61 9.83
C GLN A 45 3.61 -4.42 9.01
N LEU A 46 2.75 -3.85 8.18
CA LEU A 46 3.13 -2.70 7.37
C LEU A 46 3.54 -1.50 8.22
N TYR A 47 2.92 -1.34 9.40
CA TYR A 47 3.31 -0.25 10.28
C TYR A 47 4.79 -0.34 10.62
N GLU A 48 5.24 -1.52 10.96
CA GLU A 48 6.63 -1.75 11.29
C GLU A 48 7.53 -1.61 10.07
N VAL A 49 7.08 -2.15 8.96
CA VAL A 49 7.86 -2.09 7.72
C VAL A 49 8.10 -0.64 7.31
N PHE A 50 7.07 0.20 7.40
CA PHE A 50 7.21 1.61 7.06
C PHE A 50 8.16 2.32 8.02
N ASP A 51 8.14 1.95 9.30
CA ASP A 51 8.99 2.59 10.29
C ASP A 51 10.46 2.24 10.09
N LEU A 52 10.75 1.03 9.63
CA LEU A 52 12.12 0.53 9.56
C LEU A 52 12.75 0.67 8.19
N ASN A 53 11.97 1.04 7.19
CA ASN A 53 12.47 1.14 5.82
C ASN A 53 12.02 2.42 5.17
N ASN A 54 12.81 2.91 4.22
CA ASN A 54 12.40 4.07 3.45
C ASN A 54 11.97 3.62 2.05
N VAL A 55 11.59 4.61 1.23
CA VAL A 55 11.09 4.32 -0.11
C VAL A 55 12.15 3.63 -0.96
N GLU A 56 13.40 4.05 -0.81
CA GLU A 56 14.47 3.43 -1.58
C GLU A 56 14.67 1.97 -1.22
N ASP A 57 14.57 1.65 0.08
CA ASP A 57 14.64 0.26 0.52
C ASP A 57 13.54 -0.57 -0.12
N ALA A 58 12.35 -0.02 -0.16
CA ALA A 58 11.21 -0.73 -0.73
C ALA A 58 11.38 -0.97 -2.22
N LYS A 59 11.86 0.04 -2.94
CA LYS A 59 12.10 -0.08 -4.37
C LYS A 59 13.17 -1.13 -4.65
N GLU A 60 14.23 -1.10 -3.89
CA GLU A 60 15.30 -2.06 -4.04
C GLU A 60 14.79 -3.47 -3.83
N LYS A 61 13.96 -3.64 -2.81
CA LYS A 61 13.40 -4.94 -2.52
C LYS A 61 12.56 -5.45 -3.68
N PHE A 62 11.77 -4.59 -4.25
CA PHE A 62 10.94 -4.99 -5.38
C PHE A 62 11.78 -5.37 -6.59
N TYR A 63 12.77 -4.53 -6.93
CA TYR A 63 13.57 -4.77 -8.11
C TYR A 63 14.43 -6.02 -8.00
N SER A 64 14.79 -6.42 -6.80
CA SER A 64 15.60 -7.62 -6.61
C SER A 64 14.76 -8.86 -6.31
N SER A 65 13.44 -8.71 -6.20
CA SER A 65 12.58 -9.83 -5.88
C SER A 65 12.15 -10.56 -7.14
N PRO A 66 11.67 -11.79 -6.98
CA PRO A 66 11.16 -12.56 -8.13
C PRO A 66 9.74 -12.18 -8.50
N TYR A 67 9.16 -11.23 -7.78
CA TYR A 67 7.79 -10.85 -8.07
C TYR A 67 7.76 -9.73 -9.08
#